data_06b199f0e19d0e796eddd0b775f90b81
#
_entry.id   06b199f0e19d0e796eddd0b775f90b81
#
_cell.length_a   1.000
_cell.length_b   1.000
_cell.length_c   1.000
_cell.angle_alpha   90.00
_cell.angle_beta   90.00
_cell.angle_gamma   90.00
#
_symmetry.space_group_name_H-M   'P 1'
#
loop_
_entity.id
_entity.type
_entity.pdbx_description
1 polymer ?
#
loop_
_entity_poly.entity_id
_entity_poly.type
_entity_poly.pdbx_seq_one_letter_code
_entity_poly.pdbx_strand_id
1 'polypeptide(L)'
;YTFDRIFAFVNAYAPVNDITVACGAGAIKMGFPVITNDTDDMWAVPKSLIINTDTKDWIETSLEARGIKIKVTNIDIPVAFSSAYEGEIIRKKDMRIEMDGSRVDCVELVRTKEPHEIEDHSITLEGPDFDAFEVGAKIPIAYIVEVAGKTMQTDFEGVFERKFHSFLNCIEGVMHTGQRDMIRIRVSNAAFDAGFRAKHLGEVLYAKIKSEYDTVVDKCQVKIYTDPEKVHELRKEANATFDHRDERLKSMTDESVDVFYTCILCQAFSPSHVCIVTPERLGLCG
;
A
#
# COMPACT_ATOMS: atom_id res chain seq x y z
N TYR A 1 -26.43 -10.64 -22.93
CA TYR A 1 -24.97 -10.76 -22.92
C TYR A 1 -24.65 -12.25 -22.93
N THR A 2 -24.18 -12.77 -24.05
CA THR A 2 -23.57 -14.09 -24.13
C THR A 2 -22.14 -13.93 -23.59
N PHE A 3 -21.84 -14.61 -22.49
CA PHE A 3 -20.51 -14.60 -21.88
C PHE A 3 -19.51 -15.51 -22.61
N ASP A 4 -19.63 -15.63 -23.92
CA ASP A 4 -18.77 -16.48 -24.73
C ASP A 4 -17.32 -15.94 -24.84
N ARG A 5 -17.11 -14.67 -24.46
CA ARG A 5 -15.79 -14.02 -24.49
C ARG A 5 -15.65 -13.00 -23.36
N ILE A 6 -14.62 -13.15 -22.57
CA ILE A 6 -14.15 -12.16 -21.62
C ILE A 6 -12.95 -11.47 -22.24
N PHE A 7 -12.92 -10.13 -22.15
CA PHE A 7 -11.82 -9.31 -22.62
C PHE A 7 -11.14 -8.66 -21.43
N ALA A 8 -9.82 -8.75 -21.35
CA ALA A 8 -9.02 -7.95 -20.46
C ALA A 8 -8.40 -6.79 -21.24
N PHE A 9 -8.55 -5.59 -20.74
CA PHE A 9 -7.96 -4.38 -21.31
C PHE A 9 -6.70 -4.04 -20.54
N VAL A 10 -5.57 -4.01 -21.22
CA VAL A 10 -4.28 -3.62 -20.66
C VAL A 10 -3.83 -2.34 -21.35
N ASN A 11 -3.61 -1.29 -20.57
CA ASN A 11 -3.12 -0.02 -21.07
C ASN A 11 -1.59 0.00 -21.03
N ALA A 12 -0.95 -0.04 -22.18
CA ALA A 12 0.50 -0.06 -22.30
C ALA A 12 1.17 1.29 -22.03
N TYR A 13 0.41 2.38 -22.07
CA TYR A 13 0.94 3.74 -21.82
C TYR A 13 0.82 4.18 -20.36
N ALA A 14 0.01 3.50 -19.56
CA ALA A 14 -0.01 3.69 -18.12
C ALA A 14 1.00 2.76 -17.46
N PRO A 15 1.58 3.15 -16.32
CA PRO A 15 2.29 2.18 -15.50
C PRO A 15 1.31 1.06 -15.17
N VAL A 16 1.55 -0.09 -15.78
CA VAL A 16 0.70 -1.26 -15.63
C VAL A 16 0.98 -1.80 -14.24
N ASN A 17 0.00 -1.71 -13.35
CA ASN A 17 0.15 -2.31 -12.03
C ASN A 17 0.12 -3.84 -12.14
N ASP A 18 0.69 -4.52 -11.18
CA ASP A 18 0.83 -5.96 -11.13
C ASP A 18 -0.53 -6.69 -11.30
N ILE A 19 -1.61 -6.08 -10.82
CA ILE A 19 -2.97 -6.62 -10.92
C ILE A 19 -3.46 -6.63 -12.36
N THR A 20 -3.28 -5.52 -13.08
CA THR A 20 -3.71 -5.42 -14.49
C THR A 20 -2.97 -6.46 -15.33
N VAL A 21 -1.69 -6.61 -15.08
CA VAL A 21 -0.87 -7.60 -15.76
C VAL A 21 -1.26 -9.01 -15.38
N ALA A 22 -1.46 -9.29 -14.10
CA ALA A 22 -1.91 -10.59 -13.62
C ALA A 22 -3.29 -10.96 -14.19
N CYS A 23 -4.21 -9.99 -14.29
CA CYS A 23 -5.51 -10.19 -14.93
C CYS A 23 -5.38 -10.50 -16.42
N GLY A 24 -4.58 -9.73 -17.16
CA GLY A 24 -4.31 -9.98 -18.57
C GLY A 24 -3.69 -11.35 -18.79
N ALA A 25 -2.69 -11.68 -17.99
CA ALA A 25 -2.02 -12.95 -17.98
C ALA A 25 -2.96 -14.12 -17.63
N GLY A 26 -3.80 -13.95 -16.63
CA GLY A 26 -4.81 -14.94 -16.26
C GLY A 26 -5.84 -15.15 -17.36
N ALA A 27 -6.30 -14.06 -18.02
CA ALA A 27 -7.21 -14.15 -19.14
C ALA A 27 -6.63 -14.96 -20.32
N ILE A 28 -5.37 -14.68 -20.69
CA ILE A 28 -4.67 -15.43 -21.76
C ILE A 28 -4.56 -16.91 -21.37
N LYS A 29 -4.16 -17.21 -20.13
CA LYS A 29 -4.06 -18.60 -19.64
C LYS A 29 -5.39 -19.35 -19.71
N MET A 30 -6.51 -18.65 -19.51
CA MET A 30 -7.86 -19.22 -19.65
C MET A 30 -8.36 -19.25 -21.08
N GLY A 31 -7.58 -18.78 -22.05
CA GLY A 31 -7.94 -18.77 -23.48
C GLY A 31 -8.84 -17.58 -23.88
N PHE A 32 -8.95 -16.57 -23.05
CA PHE A 32 -9.70 -15.35 -23.39
C PHE A 32 -8.85 -14.38 -24.20
N PRO A 33 -9.46 -13.67 -25.16
CA PRO A 33 -8.76 -12.62 -25.89
C PRO A 33 -8.45 -11.44 -24.95
N VAL A 34 -7.23 -10.93 -25.05
CA VAL A 34 -6.80 -9.71 -24.35
C VAL A 34 -6.66 -8.60 -25.37
N ILE A 35 -7.30 -7.47 -25.09
CA ILE A 35 -7.21 -6.27 -25.91
C ILE A 35 -6.30 -5.29 -25.17
N THR A 36 -5.31 -4.78 -25.87
CA THR A 36 -4.38 -3.77 -25.38
C THR A 36 -4.25 -2.66 -26.41
N ASN A 37 -3.93 -1.46 -25.98
CA ASN A 37 -3.53 -0.36 -26.84
C ASN A 37 -2.05 -0.42 -27.24
N ASP A 38 -1.32 -1.43 -26.80
CA ASP A 38 -0.02 -1.80 -27.31
C ASP A 38 -0.21 -2.38 -28.72
N THR A 39 0.50 -1.83 -29.70
CA THR A 39 0.45 -2.29 -31.08
C THR A 39 1.33 -3.51 -31.32
N ASP A 40 2.21 -3.85 -30.37
CA ASP A 40 2.98 -5.06 -30.43
C ASP A 40 2.12 -6.24 -30.01
N ASP A 41 2.13 -7.26 -30.83
CA ASP A 41 1.25 -8.40 -30.75
C ASP A 41 1.45 -9.18 -29.43
N MET A 42 0.56 -8.96 -28.45
CA MET A 42 0.52 -9.76 -27.22
C MET A 42 0.34 -11.27 -27.49
N TRP A 43 -0.14 -11.62 -28.69
CA TRP A 43 -0.35 -12.99 -29.13
C TRP A 43 0.96 -13.70 -29.49
N ALA A 44 2.08 -12.99 -29.58
CA ALA A 44 3.39 -13.55 -29.88
C ALA A 44 3.99 -14.37 -28.73
N VAL A 45 3.37 -14.39 -27.53
CA VAL A 45 3.78 -15.30 -26.45
C VAL A 45 3.38 -16.73 -26.85
N PRO A 46 4.34 -17.64 -27.09
CA PRO A 46 4.01 -19.00 -27.53
C PRO A 46 3.10 -19.69 -26.54
N LYS A 47 2.01 -20.32 -27.01
CA LYS A 47 1.08 -21.09 -26.15
C LYS A 47 1.79 -22.14 -25.30
N SER A 48 2.93 -22.66 -25.73
CA SER A 48 3.76 -23.59 -24.99
C SER A 48 4.37 -23.03 -23.70
N LEU A 49 4.62 -21.71 -23.64
CA LEU A 49 5.08 -21.03 -22.43
C LEU A 49 3.95 -20.84 -21.42
N ILE A 50 2.69 -20.79 -21.89
CA ILE A 50 1.52 -20.53 -21.07
C ILE A 50 1.04 -21.80 -20.33
N ILE A 51 1.29 -22.98 -20.86
CA ILE A 51 0.64 -24.23 -20.42
C ILE A 51 1.41 -24.95 -19.32
N ASN A 52 2.72 -24.72 -19.17
CA ASN A 52 3.60 -25.54 -18.31
C ASN A 52 4.32 -24.77 -17.20
N THR A 53 4.01 -23.51 -16.99
CA THR A 53 4.66 -22.67 -15.99
C THR A 53 3.71 -22.37 -14.82
N ASP A 54 4.25 -22.33 -13.62
CA ASP A 54 3.60 -21.77 -12.45
C ASP A 54 3.12 -20.34 -12.76
N THR A 55 2.02 -19.92 -12.15
CA THR A 55 1.40 -18.62 -12.45
C THR A 55 2.37 -17.47 -12.27
N LYS A 56 3.26 -17.56 -11.28
CA LYS A 56 4.30 -16.56 -11.02
C LYS A 56 5.32 -16.53 -12.15
N ASP A 57 5.91 -17.66 -12.47
CA ASP A 57 6.91 -17.80 -13.52
C ASP A 57 6.35 -17.41 -14.89
N TRP A 58 5.08 -17.66 -15.10
CA TRP A 58 4.41 -17.30 -16.33
C TRP A 58 4.21 -15.77 -16.46
N ILE A 59 3.82 -15.08 -15.39
CA ILE A 59 3.70 -13.61 -15.36
C ILE A 59 5.08 -13.01 -15.62
N GLU A 60 6.10 -13.45 -14.91
CA GLU A 60 7.48 -12.97 -15.07
C GLU A 60 7.98 -13.18 -16.51
N THR A 61 7.86 -14.39 -17.04
CA THR A 61 8.31 -14.76 -18.38
C THR A 61 7.56 -13.99 -19.48
N SER A 62 6.25 -13.81 -19.35
CA SER A 62 5.43 -13.11 -20.34
C SER A 62 5.78 -11.62 -20.40
N LEU A 63 6.20 -11.05 -19.31
CA LEU A 63 6.53 -9.63 -19.22
C LEU A 63 7.98 -9.37 -19.55
N GLU A 64 8.90 -10.24 -19.16
CA GLU A 64 10.30 -10.18 -19.59
C GLU A 64 10.44 -10.30 -21.12
N ALA A 65 9.65 -11.16 -21.74
CA ALA A 65 9.61 -11.29 -23.20
C ALA A 65 9.15 -10.00 -23.89
N ARG A 66 8.45 -9.12 -23.17
CA ARG A 66 8.00 -7.81 -23.65
C ARG A 66 8.86 -6.65 -23.15
N GLY A 67 9.96 -6.93 -22.48
CA GLY A 67 10.83 -5.90 -21.89
C GLY A 67 10.25 -5.22 -20.64
N ILE A 68 9.15 -5.74 -20.09
CA ILE A 68 8.52 -5.25 -18.86
C ILE A 68 9.06 -6.07 -17.70
N LYS A 69 9.79 -5.44 -16.80
CA LYS A 69 10.22 -6.08 -15.57
C LYS A 69 9.09 -6.00 -14.54
N ILE A 70 8.59 -7.15 -14.10
CA ILE A 70 7.70 -7.23 -12.95
C ILE A 70 8.52 -7.57 -11.72
N LYS A 71 8.28 -6.81 -10.67
CA LYS A 71 8.74 -7.11 -9.34
C LYS A 71 7.58 -7.77 -8.56
N VAL A 72 7.60 -9.08 -8.46
CA VAL A 72 6.67 -9.78 -7.58
C VAL A 72 7.17 -9.68 -6.15
N THR A 73 6.45 -8.96 -5.32
CA THR A 73 6.75 -8.85 -3.88
C THR A 73 5.97 -9.94 -3.15
N ASN A 74 6.68 -10.92 -2.61
CA ASN A 74 6.08 -11.87 -1.68
C ASN A 74 5.97 -11.22 -0.31
N ILE A 75 4.77 -11.33 0.29
CA ILE A 75 4.49 -10.88 1.65
C ILE A 75 4.28 -12.12 2.49
N ASP A 76 5.13 -12.33 3.50
CA ASP A 76 5.04 -13.48 4.41
C ASP A 76 4.04 -13.19 5.53
N ILE A 77 2.75 -13.41 5.22
CA ILE A 77 1.66 -13.29 6.17
C ILE A 77 0.75 -14.53 6.09
N PRO A 78 0.09 -14.93 7.20
CA PRO A 78 -0.64 -16.20 7.27
C PRO A 78 -2.06 -16.15 6.67
N VAL A 79 -2.46 -15.04 6.05
CA VAL A 79 -3.75 -14.87 5.39
C VAL A 79 -3.55 -14.44 3.95
N ALA A 80 -4.57 -14.57 3.11
CA ALA A 80 -4.48 -14.13 1.74
C ALA A 80 -4.30 -12.62 1.63
N PHE A 81 -3.58 -12.19 0.61
CA PHE A 81 -3.32 -10.81 0.28
C PHE A 81 -3.73 -10.55 -1.17
N SER A 82 -4.74 -9.69 -1.36
CA SER A 82 -5.27 -9.42 -2.69
C SER A 82 -6.09 -8.14 -2.69
N SER A 83 -6.07 -7.40 -3.77
CA SER A 83 -6.96 -6.25 -3.97
C SER A 83 -8.46 -6.61 -3.94
N ALA A 84 -8.80 -7.91 -4.04
CA ALA A 84 -10.19 -8.36 -3.92
C ALA A 84 -10.76 -8.22 -2.50
N TYR A 85 -9.92 -8.04 -1.49
CA TYR A 85 -10.35 -7.82 -0.10
C TYR A 85 -10.56 -6.35 0.24
N GLU A 86 -10.26 -5.44 -0.65
CA GLU A 86 -10.46 -4.01 -0.43
C GLU A 86 -11.94 -3.72 -0.13
N GLY A 87 -12.17 -3.08 1.02
CA GLY A 87 -13.53 -2.79 1.48
C GLY A 87 -14.26 -3.95 2.17
N GLU A 88 -13.56 -5.02 2.56
CA GLU A 88 -14.14 -6.11 3.35
C GLU A 88 -14.82 -5.59 4.62
N ILE A 89 -16.05 -6.05 4.90
CA ILE A 89 -16.81 -5.65 6.06
C ILE A 89 -16.63 -6.65 7.20
N ILE A 90 -15.91 -6.26 8.25
CA ILE A 90 -15.79 -7.06 9.47
C ILE A 90 -16.84 -6.60 10.48
N ARG A 91 -17.82 -7.45 10.72
CA ARG A 91 -18.89 -7.17 11.71
C ARG A 91 -18.34 -7.30 13.12
N LYS A 92 -18.95 -6.58 14.06
CA LYS A 92 -18.52 -6.56 15.46
C LYS A 92 -18.46 -7.95 16.11
N LYS A 93 -19.36 -8.85 15.73
CA LYS A 93 -19.37 -10.25 16.22
C LYS A 93 -18.24 -11.12 15.68
N ASP A 94 -17.67 -10.74 14.52
CA ASP A 94 -16.64 -11.47 13.82
C ASP A 94 -15.24 -10.85 14.05
N MET A 95 -15.19 -9.82 14.90
CA MET A 95 -14.02 -9.00 15.19
C MET A 95 -13.22 -9.56 16.37
N ARG A 96 -11.93 -9.78 16.16
CA ARG A 96 -10.98 -10.14 17.22
C ARG A 96 -10.52 -8.89 17.98
N ILE A 97 -10.08 -7.87 17.23
CA ILE A 97 -9.49 -6.63 17.76
C ILE A 97 -10.02 -5.44 16.95
N GLU A 98 -10.23 -4.32 17.62
CA GLU A 98 -10.51 -3.02 16.99
C GLU A 98 -9.51 -1.96 17.49
N MET A 99 -8.87 -1.28 16.59
CA MET A 99 -8.15 -0.04 16.81
C MET A 99 -9.05 1.09 16.31
N ASP A 100 -9.52 1.96 17.20
CA ASP A 100 -10.53 3.01 16.87
C ASP A 100 -10.09 4.34 17.47
N GLY A 101 -9.50 5.19 16.66
CA GLY A 101 -8.93 6.49 17.05
C GLY A 101 -9.94 7.45 17.70
N SER A 102 -11.25 7.21 17.55
CA SER A 102 -12.28 7.96 18.27
C SER A 102 -12.51 7.48 19.71
N ARG A 103 -11.93 6.35 20.10
CA ARG A 103 -12.14 5.68 21.39
C ARG A 103 -10.88 5.42 22.20
N VAL A 104 -9.80 5.12 21.49
CA VAL A 104 -8.46 4.88 22.03
C VAL A 104 -7.46 5.65 21.20
N ASP A 105 -6.25 5.85 21.70
CA ASP A 105 -5.23 6.52 20.91
C ASP A 105 -4.78 5.64 19.76
N CYS A 106 -4.88 6.18 18.55
CA CYS A 106 -4.40 5.55 17.32
C CYS A 106 -3.70 6.60 16.46
N VAL A 107 -2.62 6.24 15.82
CA VAL A 107 -1.89 7.14 14.93
C VAL A 107 -1.14 6.38 13.85
N GLU A 108 -1.09 6.97 12.68
CA GLU A 108 -0.26 6.57 11.55
C GLU A 108 0.64 7.73 11.16
N LEU A 109 1.94 7.52 11.20
CA LEU A 109 2.90 8.57 10.90
C LEU A 109 4.05 8.02 10.05
N VAL A 110 4.36 8.72 8.98
CA VAL A 110 5.56 8.49 8.18
C VAL A 110 6.59 9.56 8.51
N ARG A 111 7.86 9.18 8.61
CA ARG A 111 8.99 10.08 8.84
C ARG A 111 10.10 9.80 7.85
N THR A 112 10.59 10.86 7.27
CA THR A 112 11.84 10.82 6.51
C THR A 112 13.01 10.81 7.47
N LYS A 113 13.95 9.93 7.21
CA LYS A 113 15.17 9.74 8.01
C LYS A 113 16.39 9.70 7.10
N GLU A 114 17.56 9.89 7.72
CA GLU A 114 18.80 9.64 7.01
C GLU A 114 19.02 8.12 6.81
N PRO A 115 19.63 7.69 5.70
CA PRO A 115 19.79 6.26 5.40
C PRO A 115 20.56 5.46 6.47
N HIS A 116 21.41 6.12 7.27
CA HIS A 116 22.15 5.48 8.33
C HIS A 116 21.34 5.26 9.61
N GLU A 117 20.20 5.94 9.77
CA GLU A 117 19.29 5.79 10.90
C GLU A 117 18.29 4.65 10.71
N ILE A 118 18.19 4.08 9.50
CA ILE A 118 17.21 3.06 9.14
C ILE A 118 17.90 1.71 8.95
N GLU A 119 17.40 0.71 9.65
CA GLU A 119 17.63 -0.70 9.36
C GLU A 119 16.53 -1.19 8.40
N ASP A 120 16.90 -1.38 7.12
CA ASP A 120 15.93 -1.77 6.09
C ASP A 120 15.28 -3.12 6.43
N HIS A 121 13.96 -3.20 6.27
CA HIS A 121 13.12 -4.34 6.62
C HIS A 121 13.08 -4.65 8.13
N SER A 122 13.43 -3.70 8.99
CA SER A 122 13.22 -3.86 10.43
C SER A 122 11.75 -3.61 10.78
N ILE A 123 11.08 -4.62 11.33
CA ILE A 123 9.69 -4.51 11.80
C ILE A 123 9.64 -4.88 13.26
N THR A 124 9.34 -3.89 14.10
CA THR A 124 9.34 -4.05 15.55
C THR A 124 7.94 -3.85 16.13
N LEU A 125 7.66 -4.58 17.21
CA LEU A 125 6.46 -4.40 18.03
C LEU A 125 6.91 -4.07 19.45
N GLU A 126 6.46 -2.94 19.98
CA GLU A 126 6.63 -2.53 21.36
C GLU A 126 5.26 -2.49 22.04
N GLY A 127 5.11 -3.33 23.06
CA GLY A 127 3.86 -3.57 23.76
C GLY A 127 3.25 -4.94 23.46
N PRO A 128 2.05 -5.22 24.00
CA PRO A 128 1.38 -6.51 23.85
C PRO A 128 0.86 -6.74 22.43
N ASP A 129 0.93 -7.98 21.93
CA ASP A 129 0.32 -8.36 20.65
C ASP A 129 -1.17 -8.72 20.82
N PHE A 130 -1.86 -9.00 19.73
CA PHE A 130 -3.31 -9.26 19.67
C PHE A 130 -3.79 -10.43 20.56
N ASP A 131 -2.94 -11.40 20.84
CA ASP A 131 -3.23 -12.54 21.70
C ASP A 131 -3.30 -12.18 23.20
N ALA A 132 -2.66 -11.08 23.60
CA ALA A 132 -2.72 -10.58 24.98
C ALA A 132 -4.06 -9.93 25.35
N PHE A 133 -4.93 -9.67 24.39
CA PHE A 133 -6.20 -8.98 24.60
C PHE A 133 -7.40 -9.92 24.48
N GLU A 134 -8.50 -9.55 25.13
CA GLU A 134 -9.77 -10.28 24.99
C GLU A 134 -10.39 -10.08 23.60
N VAL A 135 -11.24 -11.02 23.19
CA VAL A 135 -11.99 -10.92 21.93
C VAL A 135 -12.87 -9.67 21.92
N GLY A 136 -12.77 -8.89 20.88
CA GLY A 136 -13.53 -7.65 20.74
C GLY A 136 -12.94 -6.45 21.49
N ALA A 137 -11.76 -6.59 22.07
CA ALA A 137 -11.07 -5.48 22.73
C ALA A 137 -10.79 -4.32 21.76
N LYS A 138 -10.81 -3.11 22.32
CA LYS A 138 -10.34 -1.89 21.67
C LYS A 138 -8.96 -1.56 22.21
N ILE A 139 -7.97 -1.53 21.32
CA ILE A 139 -6.58 -1.33 21.70
C ILE A 139 -6.00 -0.08 21.04
N PRO A 140 -5.10 0.63 21.71
CA PRO A 140 -4.33 1.68 21.08
C PRO A 140 -3.33 1.08 20.08
N ILE A 141 -2.99 1.85 19.05
CA ILE A 141 -1.94 1.47 18.13
C ILE A 141 -1.26 2.70 17.51
N ALA A 142 0.05 2.63 17.34
CA ALA A 142 0.79 3.58 16.54
C ALA A 142 1.65 2.83 15.51
N TYR A 143 1.53 3.23 14.26
CA TYR A 143 2.46 2.86 13.18
C TYR A 143 3.37 4.03 12.91
N ILE A 144 4.65 3.85 13.18
CA ILE A 144 5.69 4.81 12.80
C ILE A 144 6.51 4.17 11.69
N VAL A 145 6.29 4.65 10.48
CA VAL A 145 7.02 4.18 9.31
C VAL A 145 8.13 5.18 9.01
N GLU A 146 9.36 4.71 9.06
CA GLU A 146 10.54 5.53 8.79
C GLU A 146 11.11 5.13 7.44
N VAL A 147 11.29 6.12 6.57
CA VAL A 147 11.74 5.92 5.19
C VAL A 147 12.93 6.80 4.86
N ALA A 148 13.82 6.29 4.03
CA ALA A 148 14.94 7.03 3.49
C ALA A 148 15.16 6.68 2.01
N GLY A 149 15.63 7.65 1.25
CA GLY A 149 15.99 7.48 -0.14
C GLY A 149 16.61 8.74 -0.70
N LYS A 150 17.39 8.62 -1.77
CA LYS A 150 18.11 9.75 -2.37
C LYS A 150 17.19 10.86 -2.89
N THR A 151 15.98 10.49 -3.32
CA THR A 151 14.97 11.41 -3.83
C THR A 151 13.82 11.59 -2.85
N MET A 152 13.91 10.99 -1.67
CA MET A 152 12.90 11.11 -0.62
C MET A 152 12.86 12.53 -0.06
N GLN A 153 11.67 13.08 0.05
CA GLN A 153 11.41 14.41 0.61
C GLN A 153 10.31 14.29 1.68
N THR A 154 10.31 15.21 2.64
CA THR A 154 9.32 15.22 3.72
C THR A 154 7.88 15.37 3.22
N ASP A 155 7.69 15.97 2.06
CA ASP A 155 6.37 16.10 1.43
C ASP A 155 5.75 14.77 1.02
N PHE A 156 6.56 13.74 0.83
CA PHE A 156 6.08 12.39 0.53
C PHE A 156 5.47 11.68 1.74
N GLU A 157 5.76 12.11 2.95
CA GLU A 157 5.29 11.47 4.18
C GLU A 157 3.76 11.35 4.22
N GLY A 158 3.05 12.46 4.00
CA GLY A 158 1.59 12.49 3.98
C GLY A 158 0.96 11.65 2.88
N VAL A 159 1.68 11.44 1.78
CA VAL A 159 1.23 10.58 0.67
C VAL A 159 1.22 9.13 1.09
N PHE A 160 2.32 8.67 1.70
CA PHE A 160 2.43 7.28 2.16
C PHE A 160 1.39 6.98 3.24
N GLU A 161 1.16 7.89 4.19
CA GLU A 161 0.12 7.76 5.21
C GLU A 161 -1.26 7.55 4.58
N ARG A 162 -1.62 8.32 3.55
CA ARG A 162 -2.90 8.16 2.83
C ARG A 162 -3.05 6.82 2.12
N LYS A 163 -1.95 6.16 1.80
CA LYS A 163 -1.98 4.84 1.15
C LYS A 163 -2.16 3.69 2.14
N PHE A 164 -1.93 3.90 3.42
CA PHE A 164 -2.01 2.83 4.41
C PHE A 164 -3.35 2.11 4.40
N HIS A 165 -4.46 2.86 4.27
CA HIS A 165 -5.78 2.24 4.21
C HIS A 165 -5.90 1.28 3.01
N SER A 166 -5.44 1.67 1.83
CA SER A 166 -5.50 0.79 0.65
C SER A 166 -4.55 -0.40 0.77
N PHE A 167 -3.38 -0.23 1.41
CA PHE A 167 -2.45 -1.31 1.64
C PHE A 167 -3.00 -2.36 2.60
N LEU A 168 -3.55 -1.92 3.73
CA LEU A 168 -4.06 -2.81 4.75
C LEU A 168 -5.39 -3.47 4.36
N ASN A 169 -6.21 -2.81 3.53
CA ASN A 169 -7.45 -3.38 3.01
C ASN A 169 -7.22 -4.50 1.96
N CYS A 170 -5.99 -4.69 1.51
CA CYS A 170 -5.61 -5.84 0.69
C CYS A 170 -5.41 -7.14 1.48
N ILE A 171 -5.52 -7.11 2.80
CA ILE A 171 -5.33 -8.28 3.68
C ILE A 171 -6.68 -8.92 3.96
N GLU A 172 -6.80 -10.23 3.72
CA GLU A 172 -8.00 -10.98 4.10
C GLU A 172 -8.23 -10.89 5.62
N GLY A 173 -9.46 -10.50 6.00
CA GLY A 173 -9.84 -10.38 7.40
C GLY A 173 -9.29 -9.15 8.13
N VAL A 174 -8.81 -8.16 7.40
CA VAL A 174 -8.44 -6.84 7.91
C VAL A 174 -9.25 -5.76 7.21
N MET A 175 -9.80 -4.84 7.99
CA MET A 175 -10.48 -3.65 7.48
C MET A 175 -9.82 -2.41 8.07
N HIS A 176 -9.45 -1.49 7.22
CA HIS A 176 -8.90 -0.19 7.61
C HIS A 176 -9.69 0.94 6.96
N THR A 177 -9.98 1.99 7.73
CA THR A 177 -10.61 3.21 7.23
C THR A 177 -10.11 4.42 8.02
N GLY A 178 -10.16 5.59 7.40
CA GLY A 178 -9.69 6.83 8.00
C GLY A 178 -8.21 7.10 7.72
N GLN A 179 -7.70 8.11 8.39
CA GLN A 179 -6.30 8.55 8.29
C GLN A 179 -5.88 9.31 9.54
N ARG A 180 -4.57 9.49 9.71
CA ARG A 180 -3.96 10.22 10.83
C ARG A 180 -4.35 9.58 12.17
N ASP A 181 -4.98 10.34 13.06
CA ASP A 181 -5.45 9.93 14.38
C ASP A 181 -6.93 9.47 14.39
N MET A 182 -7.62 9.55 13.25
CA MET A 182 -9.01 9.15 13.08
C MET A 182 -9.14 7.82 12.33
N ILE A 183 -8.17 6.94 12.51
CA ILE A 183 -8.19 5.62 11.89
C ILE A 183 -9.12 4.66 12.64
N ARG A 184 -9.67 3.71 11.88
CA ARG A 184 -10.32 2.55 12.43
C ARG A 184 -9.84 1.31 11.69
N ILE A 185 -9.29 0.36 12.46
CA ILE A 185 -8.82 -0.92 11.93
C ILE A 185 -9.55 -2.02 12.69
N ARG A 186 -10.02 -3.03 11.95
CA ARG A 186 -10.54 -4.26 12.52
C ARG A 186 -9.79 -5.44 11.97
N VAL A 187 -9.45 -6.37 12.85
CA VAL A 187 -8.92 -7.69 12.52
C VAL A 187 -9.98 -8.72 12.88
N SER A 188 -10.31 -9.60 11.95
CA SER A 188 -11.30 -10.65 12.16
C SER A 188 -10.78 -11.78 13.06
N ASN A 189 -11.71 -12.53 13.66
CA ASN A 189 -11.38 -13.78 14.36
C ASN A 189 -10.70 -14.77 13.40
N ALA A 190 -11.20 -14.90 12.17
CA ALA A 190 -10.64 -15.80 11.17
C ALA A 190 -9.17 -15.49 10.85
N ALA A 191 -8.83 -14.23 10.63
CA ALA A 191 -7.45 -13.83 10.40
C ALA A 191 -6.56 -14.11 11.62
N PHE A 192 -7.05 -13.80 12.82
CA PHE A 192 -6.32 -14.07 14.05
C PHE A 192 -6.08 -15.57 14.26
N ASP A 193 -7.09 -16.40 14.03
CA ASP A 193 -7.02 -17.87 14.17
C ASP A 193 -6.08 -18.48 13.13
N ALA A 194 -5.97 -17.87 11.94
CA ALA A 194 -4.98 -18.23 10.92
C ALA A 194 -3.54 -17.83 11.31
N GLY A 195 -3.35 -17.11 12.41
CA GLY A 195 -2.04 -16.69 12.91
C GLY A 195 -1.67 -15.24 12.66
N PHE A 196 -2.61 -14.41 12.16
CA PHE A 196 -2.35 -13.00 11.90
C PHE A 196 -2.11 -12.23 13.22
N ARG A 197 -1.06 -11.39 13.25
CA ARG A 197 -0.61 -10.62 14.41
C ARG A 197 -0.24 -9.20 13.99
N ALA A 198 -0.01 -8.32 14.98
CA ALA A 198 0.29 -6.91 14.74
C ALA A 198 1.49 -6.70 13.79
N LYS A 199 2.55 -7.51 13.92
CA LYS A 199 3.72 -7.42 13.02
C LYS A 199 3.38 -7.60 11.54
N HIS A 200 2.39 -8.44 11.22
CA HIS A 200 2.01 -8.67 9.83
C HIS A 200 1.44 -7.43 9.15
N LEU A 201 0.83 -6.49 9.91
CA LEU A 201 0.47 -5.18 9.39
C LEU A 201 1.72 -4.40 8.94
N GLY A 202 2.80 -4.48 9.74
CA GLY A 202 4.08 -3.87 9.40
C GLY A 202 4.73 -4.49 8.17
N GLU A 203 4.67 -5.81 8.01
CA GLU A 203 5.16 -6.53 6.81
C GLU A 203 4.47 -6.03 5.54
N VAL A 204 3.15 -5.84 5.61
CA VAL A 204 2.39 -5.33 4.47
C VAL A 204 2.74 -3.88 4.17
N LEU A 205 2.83 -3.02 5.19
CA LEU A 205 3.23 -1.62 4.99
C LEU A 205 4.63 -1.52 4.35
N TYR A 206 5.60 -2.27 4.88
CA TYR A 206 6.95 -2.33 4.33
C TYR A 206 6.93 -2.79 2.86
N ALA A 207 6.32 -3.95 2.59
CA ALA A 207 6.32 -4.54 1.27
C ALA A 207 5.63 -3.65 0.23
N LYS A 208 4.52 -3.01 0.59
CA LYS A 208 3.78 -2.11 -0.30
C LYS A 208 4.55 -0.82 -0.57
N ILE A 209 5.16 -0.21 0.44
CA ILE A 209 5.98 0.99 0.27
C ILE A 209 7.18 0.67 -0.63
N LYS A 210 7.90 -0.41 -0.37
CA LYS A 210 9.06 -0.82 -1.17
C LYS A 210 8.68 -1.24 -2.59
N SER A 211 7.48 -1.76 -2.81
CA SER A 211 7.01 -2.18 -4.14
C SER A 211 6.49 -1.00 -4.97
N GLU A 212 5.68 -0.13 -4.38
CA GLU A 212 5.03 0.95 -5.12
C GLU A 212 5.90 2.21 -5.26
N TYR A 213 6.85 2.42 -4.33
CA TYR A 213 7.67 3.62 -4.26
C TYR A 213 9.18 3.33 -4.27
N ASP A 214 9.59 2.27 -4.94
CA ASP A 214 11.00 1.85 -5.02
C ASP A 214 11.92 2.87 -5.70
N THR A 215 11.38 3.77 -6.51
CA THR A 215 12.12 4.89 -7.11
C THR A 215 12.45 6.01 -6.12
N VAL A 216 11.72 6.06 -4.99
CA VAL A 216 11.83 7.12 -3.98
C VAL A 216 12.37 6.58 -2.67
N VAL A 217 12.02 5.34 -2.30
CA VAL A 217 12.34 4.72 -1.00
C VAL A 217 13.42 3.65 -1.17
N ASP A 218 14.63 3.98 -0.75
CA ASP A 218 15.75 3.03 -0.71
C ASP A 218 15.67 2.10 0.51
N LYS A 219 15.30 2.66 1.68
CA LYS A 219 15.15 1.93 2.95
C LYS A 219 13.85 2.27 3.63
N CYS A 220 13.28 1.29 4.31
CA CYS A 220 12.06 1.43 5.10
C CYS A 220 12.12 0.54 6.34
N GLN A 221 11.68 1.08 7.48
CA GLN A 221 11.45 0.30 8.70
C GLN A 221 10.09 0.67 9.29
N VAL A 222 9.49 -0.28 10.00
CA VAL A 222 8.17 -0.10 10.61
C VAL A 222 8.23 -0.40 12.09
N LYS A 223 7.82 0.56 12.89
CA LYS A 223 7.72 0.43 14.35
C LYS A 223 6.25 0.46 14.74
N ILE A 224 5.80 -0.58 15.40
CA ILE A 224 4.42 -0.73 15.86
C ILE A 224 4.43 -0.63 17.38
N TYR A 225 3.54 0.18 17.90
CA TYR A 225 3.38 0.39 19.35
C TYR A 225 1.93 0.08 19.72
N THR A 226 1.77 -0.69 20.79
CA THR A 226 0.46 -1.04 21.38
C THR A 226 0.40 -0.72 22.88
N ASP A 227 1.52 -0.25 23.46
CA ASP A 227 1.53 0.27 24.82
C ASP A 227 0.76 1.59 24.89
N PRO A 228 -0.26 1.73 25.78
CA PRO A 228 -1.15 2.90 25.80
C PRO A 228 -0.43 4.22 26.08
N GLU A 229 0.57 4.22 26.96
CA GLU A 229 1.29 5.44 27.34
C GLU A 229 2.16 5.91 26.17
N LYS A 230 2.85 4.95 25.56
CA LYS A 230 3.70 5.24 24.40
C LYS A 230 2.90 5.70 23.19
N VAL A 231 1.78 5.06 22.91
CA VAL A 231 0.88 5.48 21.80
C VAL A 231 0.31 6.88 22.05
N HIS A 232 -0.03 7.21 23.30
CA HIS A 232 -0.50 8.54 23.66
C HIS A 232 0.57 9.62 23.41
N GLU A 233 1.84 9.37 23.76
CA GLU A 233 2.94 10.27 23.47
C GLU A 233 3.14 10.46 21.95
N LEU A 234 3.19 9.35 21.23
CA LEU A 234 3.34 9.36 19.76
C LEU A 234 2.21 10.10 19.05
N ARG A 235 0.98 9.96 19.55
CA ARG A 235 -0.17 10.72 19.02
C ARG A 235 0.00 12.22 19.17
N LYS A 236 0.48 12.69 20.31
CA LYS A 236 0.76 14.13 20.52
C LYS A 236 1.82 14.64 19.55
N GLU A 237 2.88 13.87 19.38
CA GLU A 237 3.96 14.19 18.45
C GLU A 237 3.47 14.19 17.00
N ALA A 238 2.67 13.19 16.60
CA ALA A 238 2.09 13.11 15.27
C ALA A 238 1.15 14.29 14.98
N ASN A 239 0.29 14.66 15.93
CA ASN A 239 -0.63 15.79 15.77
C ASN A 239 0.15 17.09 15.53
N ALA A 240 1.23 17.34 16.27
CA ALA A 240 2.07 18.50 16.04
C ALA A 240 2.68 18.52 14.62
N THR A 241 3.06 17.33 14.11
CA THR A 241 3.54 17.16 12.73
C THR A 241 2.42 17.44 11.73
N PHE A 242 1.22 16.93 11.95
CA PHE A 242 0.06 17.17 11.07
C PHE A 242 -0.35 18.63 11.04
N ASP A 243 -0.40 19.29 12.20
CA ASP A 243 -0.71 20.72 12.31
C ASP A 243 0.31 21.57 11.53
N HIS A 244 1.60 21.26 11.66
CA HIS A 244 2.66 21.95 10.91
C HIS A 244 2.50 21.76 9.39
N ARG A 245 2.21 20.55 8.93
CA ARG A 245 1.95 20.28 7.51
C ARG A 245 0.71 21.03 7.01
N ASP A 246 -0.36 21.05 7.79
CA ASP A 246 -1.60 21.72 7.43
C ASP A 246 -1.42 23.26 7.39
N GLU A 247 -0.64 23.83 8.30
CA GLU A 247 -0.29 25.26 8.28
C GLU A 247 0.54 25.62 7.04
N ARG A 248 1.52 24.78 6.69
CA ARG A 248 2.31 24.98 5.47
C ARG A 248 1.43 24.96 4.22
N LEU A 249 0.53 23.98 4.12
CA LEU A 249 -0.39 23.87 2.98
C LEU A 249 -1.33 25.07 2.87
N LYS A 250 -1.84 25.58 3.99
CA LYS A 250 -2.69 26.79 4.02
C LYS A 250 -1.94 28.05 3.56
N SER A 251 -0.62 28.09 3.73
CA SER A 251 0.21 29.21 3.31
C SER A 251 0.59 29.17 1.82
N MET A 252 0.38 28.02 1.15
CA MET A 252 0.67 27.89 -0.27
C MET A 252 -0.46 28.49 -1.11
N THR A 253 -0.09 29.37 -2.06
CA THR A 253 -1.01 29.96 -3.04
C THR A 253 -0.59 29.62 -4.45
N ASP A 254 -1.51 29.75 -5.42
CA ASP A 254 -1.21 29.49 -6.82
C ASP A 254 -0.16 30.46 -7.36
N GLU A 255 -0.09 31.68 -6.80
CA GLU A 255 0.93 32.67 -7.16
C GLU A 255 2.35 32.28 -6.71
N SER A 256 2.47 31.36 -5.75
CA SER A 256 3.77 30.83 -5.31
C SER A 256 4.33 29.73 -6.23
N VAL A 257 3.59 29.38 -7.28
CA VAL A 257 3.93 28.30 -8.21
C VAL A 257 4.42 28.89 -9.53
N ASP A 258 5.70 28.74 -9.83
CA ASP A 258 6.29 29.24 -11.08
C ASP A 258 6.10 28.30 -12.28
N VAL A 259 6.02 26.98 -12.03
CA VAL A 259 5.98 25.96 -13.09
C VAL A 259 5.00 24.85 -12.77
N PHE A 260 4.13 24.55 -13.72
CA PHE A 260 3.22 23.40 -13.64
C PHE A 260 3.72 22.25 -14.51
N TYR A 261 3.75 21.06 -13.96
CA TYR A 261 4.16 19.84 -14.67
C TYR A 261 2.98 18.95 -14.99
N THR A 262 3.05 18.31 -16.16
CA THR A 262 2.08 17.27 -16.52
C THR A 262 2.37 15.99 -15.74
N CYS A 263 1.41 15.51 -14.99
CA CYS A 263 1.56 14.34 -14.10
C CYS A 263 2.13 13.10 -14.80
N ILE A 264 1.68 12.81 -16.03
CA ILE A 264 2.15 11.64 -16.81
C ILE A 264 3.66 11.68 -17.10
N LEU A 265 4.25 12.86 -17.18
CA LEU A 265 5.68 13.02 -17.43
C LEU A 265 6.50 13.12 -16.14
N CYS A 266 5.84 13.18 -14.99
CA CYS A 266 6.50 13.34 -13.71
C CYS A 266 6.96 11.99 -13.16
N GLN A 267 8.24 11.91 -12.78
CA GLN A 267 8.80 10.71 -12.14
C GLN A 267 8.20 10.43 -10.75
N ALA A 268 7.63 11.45 -10.12
CA ALA A 268 6.95 11.32 -8.83
C ALA A 268 5.50 10.80 -8.94
N PHE A 269 4.99 10.59 -10.15
CA PHE A 269 3.66 10.05 -10.38
C PHE A 269 3.69 8.53 -10.24
N SER A 270 3.08 8.03 -9.17
CA SER A 270 3.11 6.59 -8.87
C SER A 270 2.26 5.78 -9.86
N PRO A 271 2.52 4.47 -10.00
CA PRO A 271 1.74 3.56 -10.83
C PRO A 271 0.24 3.56 -10.54
N SER A 272 -0.15 3.87 -9.32
CA SER A 272 -1.57 3.98 -8.91
C SER A 272 -2.18 5.37 -9.15
N HIS A 273 -1.55 6.21 -9.96
CA HIS A 273 -2.01 7.56 -10.30
C HIS A 273 -2.18 8.50 -9.10
N VAL A 274 -1.35 8.30 -8.07
CA VAL A 274 -1.28 9.19 -6.92
C VAL A 274 -0.04 10.05 -7.06
N CYS A 275 -0.22 11.37 -7.04
CA CYS A 275 0.89 12.29 -6.96
C CYS A 275 1.53 12.21 -5.57
N ILE A 276 2.85 12.00 -5.51
CA ILE A 276 3.60 11.94 -4.26
C ILE A 276 4.23 13.28 -3.87
N VAL A 277 4.07 14.30 -4.68
CA VAL A 277 4.57 15.66 -4.40
C VAL A 277 3.47 16.55 -3.84
N THR A 278 2.31 16.53 -4.46
CA THR A 278 1.19 17.39 -4.07
C THR A 278 -0.14 16.63 -4.04
N PRO A 279 -0.31 15.65 -3.16
CA PRO A 279 -1.52 14.85 -3.11
C PRO A 279 -2.79 15.66 -2.80
N GLU A 280 -2.64 16.72 -2.03
CA GLU A 280 -3.71 17.66 -1.68
C GLU A 280 -4.16 18.52 -2.86
N ARG A 281 -3.28 18.75 -3.82
CA ARG A 281 -3.50 19.60 -5.00
C ARG A 281 -3.82 18.79 -6.27
N LEU A 282 -4.10 17.50 -6.12
CA LEU A 282 -4.47 16.60 -7.22
C LEU A 282 -3.48 16.62 -8.41
N GLY A 283 -2.19 16.68 -8.10
CA GLY A 283 -1.14 16.65 -9.10
C GLY A 283 -0.80 18.00 -9.73
N LEU A 284 -1.25 19.09 -9.16
CA LEU A 284 -0.71 20.40 -9.48
C LEU A 284 0.65 20.57 -8.80
N CYS A 285 1.69 20.48 -9.59
CA CYS A 285 3.07 20.66 -9.14
C CYS A 285 3.59 22.01 -9.59
N GLY A 286 4.30 22.68 -8.71
CA GLY A 286 5.02 23.88 -9.00
C GLY A 286 6.43 23.81 -8.46
#